data_a9d2614763b30a29129de3c74254a830
#
_entry.id   a9d2614763b30a29129de3c74254a830
#
_cell.length_a   1.000
_cell.length_b   1.000
_cell.length_c   1.000
_cell.angle_alpha   90.00
_cell.angle_beta   90.00
_cell.angle_gamma   90.00
#
_symmetry.space_group_name_H-M   'P 1'
#
loop_
_entity.id
_entity.type
_entity.pdbx_description
1 polymer ?
#
loop_
_entity_poly.entity_id
_entity_poly.type
_entity_poly.pdbx_seq_one_letter_code
_entity_poly.pdbx_strand_id
1 'polypeptide(L)'
;MATDTEKSALGAKNGNGKHSSLTLWIVAAIVAATLFALIGGSIAQKTAAQRDAIAAGIPAEQLTDEQQLTTAQVVFNTMLEAIDLGGVIFLSLLQMVVVPLVMASVMSGILGMGDVRKLGRPGGVAILYYMTTTVLAVATGLIVVNIIDPGLMIDPETIASAQEEGEHQVDKAKAAIESKTGEAAEPPTMGMILKNLTLMLFTKNLLGSMVDVNLLPLIVFSIIFAGMLTTMGQRSETMATLIVSINDALMNFIMLLMKVAPIGIFCLVTARFGMAQMEGQFLDLLETLAGYMATVLIGLGIHAFITLPAILYLMTRRNPYRFMGRMSQALLTAFSTSSSTATLPVTMECAETNANVSKRATEFVLPLGATINMDGTALYEAAAAVFIAQAYTVVNPEYTLTFAEQMVIAVTATLAAIGAAGIPEAGLVTMLIVLNAVNLPLELIGLILPVDWLLDRFRTTVN
;
A
#
# COMPACT_ATOMS: atom_id res chain seq x y z
N MET A 1 10.01 40.60 17.92
CA MET A 1 8.89 39.67 17.67
C MET A 1 8.95 39.29 16.19
N ALA A 2 9.37 38.08 15.87
CA ALA A 2 9.37 37.60 14.50
C ALA A 2 7.91 37.36 14.08
N THR A 3 7.54 37.83 12.90
CA THR A 3 6.19 37.73 12.35
C THR A 3 5.81 36.26 12.13
N ASP A 4 4.52 35.91 12.21
CA ASP A 4 4.04 34.52 12.03
C ASP A 4 4.45 33.92 10.68
N THR A 5 4.73 34.74 9.68
CA THR A 5 5.27 34.36 8.37
C THR A 5 6.72 33.85 8.46
N GLU A 6 7.56 34.41 9.33
CA GLU A 6 8.94 33.92 9.53
C GLU A 6 8.98 32.60 10.30
N LYS A 7 8.06 32.38 11.25
CA LYS A 7 7.91 31.07 11.96
C LYS A 7 7.42 29.98 11.04
N SER A 8 6.52 30.30 10.11
CA SER A 8 6.04 29.35 9.08
C SER A 8 7.17 28.96 8.10
N ALA A 9 7.98 29.92 7.65
CA ALA A 9 9.11 29.67 6.75
C ALA A 9 10.25 28.90 7.42
N LEU A 10 10.50 29.11 8.72
CA LEU A 10 11.48 28.35 9.51
C LEU A 10 10.99 26.90 9.78
N GLY A 11 9.68 26.71 9.99
CA GLY A 11 9.07 25.39 10.13
C GLY A 11 9.16 24.57 8.84
N ALA A 12 8.90 25.20 7.69
CA ALA A 12 9.00 24.56 6.38
C ALA A 12 10.44 24.16 5.99
N LYS A 13 11.43 25.02 6.30
CA LYS A 13 12.85 24.70 6.08
C LYS A 13 13.37 23.55 6.94
N ASN A 14 12.91 23.43 8.18
CA ASN A 14 13.29 22.33 9.06
C ASN A 14 12.55 21.00 8.75
N GLY A 15 11.36 21.06 8.14
CA GLY A 15 10.61 19.89 7.69
C GLY A 15 11.28 19.18 6.50
N ASN A 16 11.64 19.94 5.47
CA ASN A 16 12.26 19.40 4.25
C ASN A 16 13.60 18.66 4.51
N GLY A 17 14.41 19.14 5.46
CA GLY A 17 15.67 18.48 5.81
C GLY A 17 15.50 17.13 6.50
N LYS A 18 14.44 16.92 7.27
CA LYS A 18 14.20 15.67 8.00
C LYS A 18 13.61 14.57 7.12
N HIS A 19 12.71 14.92 6.18
CA HIS A 19 12.12 13.94 5.26
C HIS A 19 13.12 13.46 4.20
N SER A 20 13.96 14.34 3.68
CA SER A 20 15.06 13.94 2.78
C SER A 20 16.07 13.01 3.48
N SER A 21 16.30 13.20 4.79
CA SER A 21 17.18 12.34 5.57
C SER A 21 16.59 10.93 5.77
N LEU A 22 15.30 10.79 6.08
CA LEU A 22 14.66 9.49 6.25
C LEU A 22 14.70 8.66 4.95
N THR A 23 14.38 9.26 3.81
CA THR A 23 14.49 8.61 2.51
C THR A 23 15.91 8.13 2.23
N LEU A 24 16.91 8.97 2.55
CA LEU A 24 18.31 8.61 2.36
C LEU A 24 18.71 7.43 3.26
N TRP A 25 18.20 7.39 4.50
CA TRP A 25 18.40 6.26 5.41
C TRP A 25 17.74 4.98 4.92
N ILE A 26 16.53 5.06 4.34
CA ILE A 26 15.84 3.90 3.74
C ILE A 26 16.64 3.38 2.53
N VAL A 27 17.09 4.26 1.63
CA VAL A 27 17.95 3.86 0.50
C VAL A 27 19.24 3.21 1.01
N ALA A 28 19.89 3.82 1.99
CA ALA A 28 21.11 3.26 2.58
C ALA A 28 20.85 1.89 3.22
N ALA A 29 19.69 1.72 3.88
CA ALA A 29 19.29 0.44 4.47
C ALA A 29 19.09 -0.64 3.40
N ILE A 30 18.40 -0.33 2.29
CA ILE A 30 18.21 -1.26 1.18
C ILE A 30 19.53 -1.64 0.54
N VAL A 31 20.41 -0.66 0.26
CA VAL A 31 21.73 -0.93 -0.32
C VAL A 31 22.56 -1.79 0.62
N ALA A 32 22.60 -1.46 1.91
CA ALA A 32 23.32 -2.25 2.92
C ALA A 32 22.75 -3.66 3.05
N ALA A 33 21.43 -3.80 3.06
CA ALA A 33 20.74 -5.09 3.09
C ALA A 33 21.08 -5.94 1.87
N THR A 34 21.03 -5.36 0.68
CA THR A 34 21.34 -6.04 -0.57
C THR A 34 22.82 -6.47 -0.59
N LEU A 35 23.75 -5.60 -0.19
CA LEU A 35 25.17 -5.96 -0.11
C LEU A 35 25.43 -7.07 0.90
N PHE A 36 24.81 -6.99 2.09
CA PHE A 36 24.94 -8.03 3.11
C PHE A 36 24.39 -9.38 2.61
N ALA A 37 23.22 -9.35 1.98
CA ALA A 37 22.58 -10.53 1.40
C ALA A 37 23.43 -11.15 0.28
N LEU A 38 23.98 -10.34 -0.63
CA LEU A 38 24.84 -10.81 -1.72
C LEU A 38 26.14 -11.44 -1.19
N ILE A 39 26.84 -10.76 -0.29
CA ILE A 39 28.13 -11.25 0.22
C ILE A 39 27.90 -12.49 1.08
N GLY A 40 27.01 -12.44 2.06
CA GLY A 40 26.72 -13.55 2.97
C GLY A 40 26.13 -14.75 2.24
N GLY A 41 25.14 -14.50 1.37
CA GLY A 41 24.48 -15.56 0.59
C GLY A 41 25.42 -16.23 -0.41
N SER A 42 26.38 -15.49 -1.02
CA SER A 42 27.38 -16.10 -1.91
C SER A 42 28.33 -17.04 -1.16
N ILE A 43 28.66 -16.71 0.09
CA ILE A 43 29.49 -17.58 0.96
C ILE A 43 28.71 -18.83 1.41
N ALA A 44 27.40 -18.67 1.63
CA ALA A 44 26.51 -19.69 2.15
C ALA A 44 25.63 -20.36 1.07
N GLN A 45 25.94 -20.18 -0.22
CA GLN A 45 25.10 -20.72 -1.29
C GLN A 45 25.03 -22.24 -1.22
N LYS A 46 23.81 -22.77 -1.25
CA LYS A 46 23.53 -24.21 -1.21
C LYS A 46 23.84 -24.85 -2.58
N THR A 47 24.37 -26.06 -2.55
CA THR A 47 24.54 -26.88 -3.74
C THR A 47 23.20 -27.44 -4.24
N ALA A 48 23.13 -27.87 -5.49
CA ALA A 48 21.92 -28.50 -6.00
C ALA A 48 21.54 -29.76 -5.17
N ALA A 49 22.52 -30.59 -4.80
CA ALA A 49 22.27 -31.77 -3.96
C ALA A 49 21.69 -31.42 -2.55
N GLN A 50 22.10 -30.29 -1.98
CA GLN A 50 21.56 -29.82 -0.70
C GLN A 50 20.11 -29.32 -0.84
N ARG A 51 19.83 -28.57 -1.91
CA ARG A 51 18.47 -28.09 -2.21
C ARG A 51 17.50 -29.25 -2.44
N ASP A 52 17.89 -30.22 -3.28
CA ASP A 52 17.07 -31.39 -3.57
C ASP A 52 16.80 -32.22 -2.33
N ALA A 53 17.79 -32.39 -1.43
CA ALA A 53 17.61 -33.12 -0.19
C ALA A 53 16.65 -32.44 0.78
N ILE A 54 16.70 -31.11 0.86
CA ILE A 54 15.78 -30.31 1.68
C ILE A 54 14.37 -30.37 1.11
N ALA A 55 14.20 -30.18 -0.20
CA ALA A 55 12.90 -30.27 -0.89
C ALA A 55 12.27 -31.65 -0.76
N ALA A 56 13.09 -32.72 -0.73
CA ALA A 56 12.63 -34.08 -0.50
C ALA A 56 12.30 -34.38 0.97
N GLY A 57 12.53 -33.44 1.89
CA GLY A 57 12.28 -33.64 3.32
C GLY A 57 13.14 -34.76 3.95
N ILE A 58 14.34 -35.01 3.44
CA ILE A 58 15.22 -36.09 3.94
C ILE A 58 15.68 -35.76 5.35
N PRO A 59 15.44 -36.62 6.37
CA PRO A 59 15.88 -36.36 7.73
C PRO A 59 17.39 -36.18 7.82
N ALA A 60 17.86 -35.29 8.69
CA ALA A 60 19.28 -34.94 8.84
C ALA A 60 20.20 -36.16 9.07
N GLU A 61 19.67 -37.21 9.69
CA GLU A 61 20.39 -38.48 9.95
C GLU A 61 20.63 -39.34 8.69
N GLN A 62 19.89 -39.05 7.61
CA GLN A 62 19.96 -39.80 6.34
C GLN A 62 20.67 -39.01 5.24
N LEU A 63 21.12 -37.78 5.52
CA LEU A 63 21.84 -36.93 4.57
C LEU A 63 23.27 -37.46 4.35
N THR A 64 23.67 -37.48 3.08
CA THR A 64 25.09 -37.73 2.73
C THR A 64 25.93 -36.49 3.08
N ASP A 65 27.26 -36.67 3.17
CA ASP A 65 28.18 -35.54 3.48
C ASP A 65 28.03 -34.36 2.50
N GLU A 66 27.69 -34.62 1.24
CA GLU A 66 27.44 -33.59 0.21
C GLU A 66 26.10 -32.85 0.41
N GLN A 67 25.15 -33.49 1.08
CA GLN A 67 23.81 -32.96 1.37
C GLN A 67 23.76 -32.21 2.69
N GLN A 68 24.74 -32.39 3.58
CA GLN A 68 24.80 -31.69 4.85
C GLN A 68 25.18 -30.22 4.65
N LEU A 69 24.49 -29.33 5.40
CA LEU A 69 24.82 -27.94 5.39
C LEU A 69 26.18 -27.66 6.04
N THR A 70 26.98 -26.84 5.41
CA THR A 70 28.24 -26.38 5.99
C THR A 70 28.00 -25.48 7.20
N THR A 71 28.98 -25.35 8.08
CA THR A 71 28.90 -24.45 9.24
C THR A 71 28.59 -23.01 8.81
N ALA A 72 29.14 -22.55 7.68
CA ALA A 72 28.88 -21.21 7.15
C ALA A 72 27.40 -21.05 6.74
N GLN A 73 26.81 -22.06 6.11
CA GLN A 73 25.39 -22.08 5.71
C GLN A 73 24.47 -22.05 6.93
N VAL A 74 24.76 -22.88 7.95
CA VAL A 74 23.98 -22.92 9.18
C VAL A 74 24.05 -21.58 9.92
N VAL A 75 25.25 -21.02 10.08
CA VAL A 75 25.43 -19.72 10.75
C VAL A 75 24.69 -18.60 10.00
N PHE A 76 24.82 -18.57 8.68
CA PHE A 76 24.15 -17.53 7.88
C PHE A 76 22.63 -17.67 7.91
N ASN A 77 22.11 -18.90 7.81
CA ASN A 77 20.67 -19.15 7.95
C ASN A 77 20.14 -18.67 9.33
N THR A 78 20.80 -19.05 10.40
CA THR A 78 20.41 -18.59 11.76
C THR A 78 20.48 -17.06 11.91
N MET A 79 21.44 -16.43 11.26
CA MET A 79 21.51 -14.96 11.21
C MET A 79 20.35 -14.36 10.43
N LEU A 80 19.98 -14.96 9.29
CA LEU A 80 18.82 -14.52 8.50
C LEU A 80 17.52 -14.66 9.28
N GLU A 81 17.30 -15.77 9.97
CA GLU A 81 16.12 -15.99 10.83
C GLU A 81 16.03 -14.94 11.95
N ALA A 82 17.16 -14.63 12.60
CA ALA A 82 17.20 -13.60 13.63
C ALA A 82 16.94 -12.20 13.07
N ILE A 83 17.41 -11.90 11.87
CA ILE A 83 17.15 -10.64 11.16
C ILE A 83 15.70 -10.58 10.72
N ASP A 84 15.15 -11.68 10.18
CA ASP A 84 13.76 -11.75 9.75
C ASP A 84 12.77 -11.47 10.88
N LEU A 85 13.04 -11.93 12.09
CA LEU A 85 12.26 -11.59 13.28
C LEU A 85 12.11 -10.07 13.45
N GLY A 86 13.15 -9.29 13.17
CA GLY A 86 13.07 -7.83 13.18
C GLY A 86 12.12 -7.28 12.13
N GLY A 87 12.07 -7.90 10.95
CA GLY A 87 11.12 -7.59 9.88
C GLY A 87 9.69 -7.94 10.29
N VAL A 88 9.46 -9.12 10.84
CA VAL A 88 8.15 -9.58 11.34
C VAL A 88 7.62 -8.65 12.43
N ILE A 89 8.46 -8.22 13.38
CA ILE A 89 8.08 -7.26 14.42
C ILE A 89 7.66 -5.93 13.78
N PHE A 90 8.42 -5.42 12.80
CA PHE A 90 8.08 -4.18 12.11
C PHE A 90 6.73 -4.26 11.40
N LEU A 91 6.46 -5.35 10.66
CA LEU A 91 5.17 -5.58 10.02
C LEU A 91 4.03 -5.70 11.03
N SER A 92 4.23 -6.42 12.15
CA SER A 92 3.23 -6.55 13.22
C SER A 92 2.86 -5.21 13.85
N LEU A 93 3.86 -4.34 14.05
CA LEU A 93 3.63 -2.98 14.54
C LEU A 93 2.82 -2.13 13.56
N LEU A 94 3.04 -2.27 12.25
CA LEU A 94 2.22 -1.62 11.23
C LEU A 94 0.79 -2.16 11.25
N GLN A 95 0.61 -3.48 11.28
CA GLN A 95 -0.70 -4.13 11.29
C GLN A 95 -1.55 -3.73 12.50
N MET A 96 -0.93 -3.58 13.68
CA MET A 96 -1.62 -3.18 14.92
C MET A 96 -2.36 -1.84 14.78
N VAL A 97 -1.89 -0.95 13.93
CA VAL A 97 -2.45 0.41 13.79
C VAL A 97 -3.48 0.49 12.66
N VAL A 98 -3.57 -0.52 11.79
CA VAL A 98 -4.40 -0.48 10.56
C VAL A 98 -5.85 -0.13 10.87
N VAL A 99 -6.51 -0.89 11.74
CA VAL A 99 -7.95 -0.72 12.02
C VAL A 99 -8.26 0.67 12.61
N PRO A 100 -7.62 1.07 13.73
CA PRO A 100 -7.92 2.37 14.33
C PRO A 100 -7.52 3.54 13.43
N LEU A 101 -6.42 3.41 12.67
CA LEU A 101 -5.98 4.46 11.76
C LEU A 101 -6.97 4.68 10.62
N VAL A 102 -7.39 3.61 9.93
CA VAL A 102 -8.31 3.71 8.79
C VAL A 102 -9.63 4.35 9.24
N MET A 103 -10.19 3.90 10.37
CA MET A 103 -11.43 4.47 10.89
C MET A 103 -11.27 5.96 11.25
N ALA A 104 -10.24 6.30 12.02
CA ALA A 104 -10.01 7.67 12.45
C ALA A 104 -9.69 8.60 11.26
N SER A 105 -8.90 8.14 10.29
CA SER A 105 -8.49 8.92 9.12
C SER A 105 -9.67 9.22 8.20
N VAL A 106 -10.49 8.22 7.87
CA VAL A 106 -11.71 8.40 7.06
C VAL A 106 -12.69 9.36 7.75
N MET A 107 -12.92 9.16 9.07
CA MET A 107 -13.82 10.05 9.82
C MET A 107 -13.26 11.48 9.87
N SER A 108 -11.97 11.65 10.16
CA SER A 108 -11.31 12.96 10.22
C SER A 108 -11.37 13.68 8.88
N GLY A 109 -11.14 12.98 7.77
CA GLY A 109 -11.25 13.54 6.42
C GLY A 109 -12.66 14.10 6.14
N ILE A 110 -13.70 13.35 6.50
CA ILE A 110 -15.10 13.81 6.34
C ILE A 110 -15.45 14.96 7.27
N LEU A 111 -15.02 14.91 8.52
CA LEU A 111 -15.24 15.98 9.50
C LEU A 111 -14.54 17.28 9.08
N GLY A 112 -13.36 17.20 8.47
CA GLY A 112 -12.62 18.34 7.92
C GLY A 112 -13.37 19.10 6.82
N MET A 113 -14.36 18.48 6.15
CA MET A 113 -15.21 19.13 5.18
C MET A 113 -16.22 20.11 5.81
N GLY A 114 -16.44 20.07 7.10
CA GLY A 114 -17.48 20.83 7.79
C GLY A 114 -18.87 20.28 7.48
N ASP A 115 -19.90 21.17 7.52
CA ASP A 115 -21.28 20.75 7.27
C ASP A 115 -21.50 20.35 5.81
N VAL A 116 -21.64 19.05 5.54
CA VAL A 116 -21.87 18.45 4.21
C VAL A 116 -23.08 19.08 3.51
N ARG A 117 -24.08 19.58 4.25
CA ARG A 117 -25.25 20.26 3.66
C ARG A 117 -24.91 21.57 2.98
N LYS A 118 -23.81 22.24 3.39
CA LYS A 118 -23.36 23.52 2.83
C LYS A 118 -22.50 23.36 1.59
N LEU A 119 -21.98 22.14 1.35
CA LEU A 119 -21.12 21.82 0.21
C LEU A 119 -21.83 21.91 -1.13
N GLY A 120 -23.13 21.64 -1.15
CA GLY A 120 -23.95 21.77 -2.37
C GLY A 120 -23.33 21.12 -3.61
N ARG A 121 -23.63 21.71 -4.76
CA ARG A 121 -23.19 21.22 -6.09
C ARG A 121 -21.64 21.15 -6.25
N PRO A 122 -20.82 22.12 -5.79
CA PRO A 122 -19.37 22.03 -5.94
C PRO A 122 -18.74 20.83 -5.22
N GLY A 123 -19.20 20.51 -4.02
CA GLY A 123 -18.72 19.36 -3.25
C GLY A 123 -19.07 18.04 -3.92
N GLY A 124 -20.30 17.90 -4.37
CA GLY A 124 -20.73 16.73 -5.11
C GLY A 124 -19.95 16.50 -6.40
N VAL A 125 -19.64 17.56 -7.15
CA VAL A 125 -18.82 17.49 -8.37
C VAL A 125 -17.38 17.08 -8.04
N ALA A 126 -16.79 17.61 -6.96
CA ALA A 126 -15.44 17.25 -6.55
C ALA A 126 -15.36 15.76 -6.15
N ILE A 127 -16.30 15.27 -5.34
CA ILE A 127 -16.35 13.85 -4.93
C ILE A 127 -16.56 12.95 -6.16
N LEU A 128 -17.48 13.31 -7.06
CA LEU A 128 -17.71 12.54 -8.28
C LEU A 128 -16.44 12.50 -9.15
N TYR A 129 -15.73 13.62 -9.25
CA TYR A 129 -14.47 13.70 -9.98
C TYR A 129 -13.43 12.76 -9.35
N TYR A 130 -13.21 12.81 -8.04
CA TYR A 130 -12.27 11.94 -7.35
C TYR A 130 -12.60 10.46 -7.56
N MET A 131 -13.86 10.06 -7.36
CA MET A 131 -14.28 8.69 -7.61
C MET A 131 -14.03 8.26 -9.06
N THR A 132 -14.31 9.13 -10.02
CA THR A 132 -14.10 8.82 -11.44
C THR A 132 -12.63 8.66 -11.77
N THR A 133 -11.76 9.54 -11.30
CA THR A 133 -10.32 9.46 -11.58
C THR A 133 -9.70 8.26 -10.90
N THR A 134 -10.10 7.95 -9.65
CA THR A 134 -9.60 6.78 -8.92
C THR A 134 -10.03 5.47 -9.60
N VAL A 135 -11.28 5.35 -10.04
CA VAL A 135 -11.73 4.17 -10.81
C VAL A 135 -10.97 4.02 -12.12
N LEU A 136 -10.71 5.12 -12.84
CA LEU A 136 -9.91 5.09 -14.06
C LEU A 136 -8.43 4.71 -13.77
N ALA A 137 -7.88 5.16 -12.65
CA ALA A 137 -6.55 4.78 -12.21
C ALA A 137 -6.46 3.29 -11.94
N VAL A 138 -7.39 2.76 -11.14
CA VAL A 138 -7.48 1.33 -10.82
C VAL A 138 -7.65 0.49 -12.09
N ALA A 139 -8.57 0.89 -12.99
CA ALA A 139 -8.76 0.21 -14.27
C ALA A 139 -7.47 0.21 -15.11
N THR A 140 -6.73 1.33 -15.12
CA THR A 140 -5.43 1.42 -15.81
C THR A 140 -4.42 0.45 -15.18
N GLY A 141 -4.32 0.40 -13.86
CA GLY A 141 -3.44 -0.53 -13.14
C GLY A 141 -3.77 -1.99 -13.45
N LEU A 142 -5.05 -2.36 -13.37
CA LEU A 142 -5.53 -3.72 -13.70
C LEU A 142 -5.25 -4.10 -15.16
N ILE A 143 -5.48 -3.19 -16.10
CA ILE A 143 -5.19 -3.46 -17.52
C ILE A 143 -3.70 -3.70 -17.72
N VAL A 144 -2.84 -2.85 -17.18
CA VAL A 144 -1.39 -2.93 -17.38
C VAL A 144 -0.82 -4.19 -16.73
N VAL A 145 -1.23 -4.52 -15.49
CA VAL A 145 -0.72 -5.70 -14.79
C VAL A 145 -1.16 -7.01 -15.45
N ASN A 146 -2.37 -7.07 -16.01
CA ASN A 146 -2.84 -8.25 -16.75
C ASN A 146 -2.29 -8.35 -18.19
N ILE A 147 -1.69 -7.31 -18.74
CA ILE A 147 -0.98 -7.36 -20.03
C ILE A 147 0.46 -7.82 -19.86
N ILE A 148 1.10 -7.41 -18.76
CA ILE A 148 2.52 -7.69 -18.50
C ILE A 148 2.67 -9.01 -17.76
N ASP A 149 1.69 -9.39 -16.93
CA ASP A 149 1.66 -10.61 -16.09
C ASP A 149 2.96 -10.83 -15.28
N PRO A 150 3.45 -9.81 -14.56
CA PRO A 150 4.76 -9.88 -13.93
C PRO A 150 4.85 -10.96 -12.84
N GLY A 151 3.73 -11.33 -12.21
CA GLY A 151 3.69 -12.35 -11.17
C GLY A 151 3.83 -13.78 -11.69
N LEU A 152 3.50 -14.03 -12.97
CA LEU A 152 3.66 -15.36 -13.59
C LEU A 152 5.12 -15.66 -13.98
N MET A 153 6.01 -14.66 -13.93
CA MET A 153 7.43 -14.81 -14.23
C MET A 153 8.25 -15.28 -13.02
N ILE A 154 7.59 -15.50 -11.88
CA ILE A 154 8.26 -15.91 -10.63
C ILE A 154 8.52 -17.41 -10.67
N ASP A 155 9.74 -17.81 -10.28
CA ASP A 155 10.09 -19.19 -10.10
C ASP A 155 9.30 -19.79 -8.90
N PRO A 156 8.65 -20.97 -9.06
CA PRO A 156 7.93 -21.66 -8.00
C PRO A 156 8.73 -21.87 -6.71
N GLU A 157 10.02 -22.11 -6.81
CA GLU A 157 10.89 -22.29 -5.65
C GLU A 157 11.02 -21.02 -4.80
N THR A 158 11.05 -19.84 -5.45
CA THR A 158 11.09 -18.52 -4.77
C THR A 158 9.81 -18.26 -3.97
N ILE A 159 8.69 -18.77 -4.45
CA ILE A 159 7.39 -18.60 -3.79
C ILE A 159 7.16 -19.68 -2.72
N ALA A 160 7.58 -20.93 -2.99
CA ALA A 160 7.44 -22.04 -2.05
C ALA A 160 8.19 -21.77 -0.74
N SER A 161 9.39 -21.16 -0.81
CA SER A 161 10.12 -20.71 0.39
C SER A 161 9.40 -19.63 1.19
N ALA A 162 8.51 -18.84 0.55
CA ALA A 162 7.64 -17.87 1.23
C ALA A 162 6.35 -18.52 1.78
N GLN A 163 5.98 -19.72 1.31
CA GLN A 163 4.77 -20.41 1.75
C GLN A 163 4.96 -21.27 3.00
N GLU A 164 6.14 -21.86 3.24
CA GLU A 164 6.37 -22.66 4.45
C GLU A 164 6.10 -21.85 5.74
N GLU A 165 6.33 -20.54 5.72
CA GLU A 165 5.96 -19.66 6.81
C GLU A 165 4.46 -19.29 6.82
N GLY A 166 3.81 -19.28 5.64
CA GLY A 166 2.40 -18.91 5.47
C GLY A 166 1.39 -20.04 5.75
N GLU A 167 1.75 -21.32 5.60
CA GLU A 167 0.83 -22.46 5.77
C GLU A 167 0.20 -22.51 7.16
N HIS A 168 0.94 -22.19 8.21
CA HIS A 168 0.39 -22.13 9.58
C HIS A 168 -0.69 -21.06 9.79
N GLN A 169 -0.71 -20.00 8.99
CA GLN A 169 -1.74 -18.96 9.06
C GLN A 169 -2.92 -19.25 8.13
N VAL A 170 -2.67 -19.86 6.99
CA VAL A 170 -3.72 -20.31 6.04
C VAL A 170 -4.62 -21.36 6.68
N ASP A 171 -4.08 -22.31 7.42
CA ASP A 171 -4.85 -23.35 8.13
C ASP A 171 -5.71 -22.73 9.26
N LYS A 172 -5.21 -21.74 9.97
CA LYS A 172 -6.01 -20.99 10.95
C LYS A 172 -7.14 -20.18 10.28
N ALA A 173 -6.87 -19.57 9.14
CA ALA A 173 -7.87 -18.82 8.39
C ALA A 173 -8.91 -19.75 7.74
N LYS A 174 -8.51 -20.89 7.18
CA LYS A 174 -9.43 -21.93 6.65
C LYS A 174 -10.34 -22.48 7.75
N ALA A 175 -9.80 -22.84 8.91
CA ALA A 175 -10.59 -23.31 10.05
C ALA A 175 -11.60 -22.25 10.56
N ALA A 176 -11.25 -20.98 10.49
CA ALA A 176 -12.15 -19.87 10.85
C ALA A 176 -13.27 -19.66 9.80
N ILE A 177 -13.01 -19.94 8.53
CA ILE A 177 -13.99 -19.83 7.43
C ILE A 177 -14.92 -21.03 7.40
N GLU A 178 -14.40 -22.26 7.51
CA GLU A 178 -15.21 -23.48 7.58
C GLU A 178 -16.17 -23.49 8.78
N SER A 179 -15.75 -22.92 9.90
CA SER A 179 -16.65 -22.78 11.07
C SER A 179 -17.80 -21.79 10.85
N LYS A 180 -17.73 -20.90 9.84
CA LYS A 180 -18.72 -19.85 9.58
C LYS A 180 -19.66 -20.12 8.39
N THR A 181 -19.25 -20.95 7.41
CA THR A 181 -19.99 -21.10 6.15
C THR A 181 -20.56 -22.48 5.85
N GLY A 182 -19.98 -23.56 6.36
CA GLY A 182 -20.57 -24.93 6.30
C GLY A 182 -20.85 -25.53 4.92
N GLU A 183 -20.49 -24.92 3.82
CA GLU A 183 -20.77 -25.40 2.45
C GLU A 183 -19.58 -25.24 1.53
N ALA A 184 -19.28 -26.29 0.77
CA ALA A 184 -18.32 -26.26 -0.34
C ALA A 184 -18.84 -25.34 -1.46
N ALA A 185 -18.05 -24.36 -1.87
CA ALA A 185 -18.48 -23.32 -2.79
C ALA A 185 -18.47 -23.80 -4.25
N GLU A 186 -19.64 -23.83 -4.90
CA GLU A 186 -19.73 -23.82 -6.38
C GLU A 186 -19.16 -22.50 -6.95
N PRO A 187 -18.61 -22.51 -8.20
CA PRO A 187 -18.07 -21.31 -8.81
C PRO A 187 -19.11 -20.18 -8.85
N PRO A 188 -18.81 -19.00 -8.29
CA PRO A 188 -19.80 -17.95 -8.07
C PRO A 188 -20.30 -17.34 -9.39
N THR A 189 -21.62 -17.26 -9.56
CA THR A 189 -22.22 -16.50 -10.67
C THR A 189 -22.06 -14.99 -10.45
N MET A 190 -22.08 -14.19 -11.53
CA MET A 190 -21.97 -12.71 -11.44
C MET A 190 -22.98 -12.09 -10.44
N GLY A 191 -24.19 -12.65 -10.35
CA GLY A 191 -25.20 -12.22 -9.38
C GLY A 191 -24.79 -12.51 -7.92
N MET A 192 -24.17 -13.67 -7.66
CA MET A 192 -23.62 -14.02 -6.33
C MET A 192 -22.47 -13.09 -5.95
N ILE A 193 -21.62 -12.75 -6.92
CA ILE A 193 -20.50 -11.84 -6.73
C ILE A 193 -20.97 -10.46 -6.33
N LEU A 194 -21.90 -9.85 -7.08
CA LEU A 194 -22.48 -8.56 -6.75
C LEU A 194 -23.19 -8.57 -5.39
N LYS A 195 -23.91 -9.66 -5.07
CA LYS A 195 -24.52 -9.85 -3.78
C LYS A 195 -23.46 -9.91 -2.67
N ASN A 196 -22.40 -10.68 -2.86
CA ASN A 196 -21.32 -10.82 -1.87
C ASN A 196 -20.58 -9.50 -1.68
N LEU A 197 -20.23 -8.78 -2.77
CA LEU A 197 -19.64 -7.45 -2.72
C LEU A 197 -20.51 -6.47 -1.93
N THR A 198 -21.83 -6.47 -2.19
CA THR A 198 -22.77 -5.61 -1.45
C THR A 198 -22.84 -6.00 0.02
N LEU A 199 -22.84 -7.29 0.33
CA LEU A 199 -22.85 -7.77 1.72
C LEU A 199 -21.53 -7.52 2.44
N MET A 200 -20.40 -7.52 1.73
CA MET A 200 -19.07 -7.16 2.30
C MET A 200 -19.00 -5.70 2.74
N LEU A 201 -19.82 -4.80 2.15
CA LEU A 201 -19.90 -3.39 2.59
C LEU A 201 -20.56 -3.23 3.96
N PHE A 202 -21.31 -4.21 4.42
CA PHE A 202 -22.09 -4.13 5.65
C PHE A 202 -21.77 -5.30 6.58
N THR A 203 -21.58 -5.00 7.84
CA THR A 203 -21.35 -6.02 8.88
C THR A 203 -22.51 -6.09 9.86
N LYS A 204 -22.79 -7.30 10.37
CA LYS A 204 -23.72 -7.49 11.48
C LYS A 204 -23.07 -7.21 12.85
N ASN A 205 -21.73 -7.25 12.90
CA ASN A 205 -20.94 -7.07 14.11
C ASN A 205 -19.71 -6.21 13.82
N LEU A 206 -19.78 -4.92 14.17
CA LEU A 206 -18.71 -3.96 13.93
C LEU A 206 -17.43 -4.35 14.70
N LEU A 207 -17.54 -4.77 15.95
CA LEU A 207 -16.40 -5.18 16.77
C LEU A 207 -15.78 -6.47 16.23
N GLY A 208 -16.58 -7.42 15.78
CA GLY A 208 -16.09 -8.61 15.09
C GLY A 208 -15.27 -8.23 13.84
N SER A 209 -15.77 -7.29 13.03
CA SER A 209 -15.05 -6.79 11.86
C SER A 209 -13.73 -6.11 12.23
N MET A 210 -13.63 -5.47 13.40
CA MET A 210 -12.35 -4.90 13.88
C MET A 210 -11.36 -6.00 14.26
N VAL A 211 -11.82 -7.07 14.93
CA VAL A 211 -10.99 -8.21 15.35
C VAL A 211 -10.51 -9.01 14.12
N ASP A 212 -11.43 -9.26 13.19
CA ASP A 212 -11.16 -9.99 11.94
C ASP A 212 -10.42 -9.14 10.90
N VAL A 213 -10.09 -7.86 11.22
CA VAL A 213 -9.47 -6.89 10.30
C VAL A 213 -10.26 -6.74 8.99
N ASN A 214 -11.58 -6.89 9.05
CA ASN A 214 -12.46 -6.69 7.90
C ASN A 214 -12.77 -5.20 7.74
N LEU A 215 -11.93 -4.51 7.00
CA LEU A 215 -11.88 -3.05 6.96
C LEU A 215 -12.95 -2.41 6.07
N LEU A 216 -13.46 -3.13 5.07
CA LEU A 216 -14.45 -2.59 4.14
C LEU A 216 -15.73 -2.09 4.85
N PRO A 217 -16.41 -2.88 5.69
CA PRO A 217 -17.56 -2.39 6.46
C PRO A 217 -17.17 -1.31 7.48
N LEU A 218 -15.95 -1.33 8.01
CA LEU A 218 -15.46 -0.29 8.91
C LEU A 218 -15.30 1.07 8.20
N ILE A 219 -14.82 1.07 6.95
CA ILE A 219 -14.73 2.28 6.11
C ILE A 219 -16.14 2.82 5.83
N VAL A 220 -17.08 1.95 5.40
CA VAL A 220 -18.48 2.36 5.14
C VAL A 220 -19.13 2.93 6.39
N PHE A 221 -18.97 2.27 7.53
CA PHE A 221 -19.45 2.79 8.80
C PHE A 221 -18.84 4.16 9.13
N SER A 222 -17.54 4.31 8.96
CA SER A 222 -16.82 5.56 9.24
C SER A 222 -17.32 6.71 8.36
N ILE A 223 -17.58 6.47 7.07
CA ILE A 223 -18.15 7.45 6.16
C ILE A 223 -19.55 7.90 6.63
N ILE A 224 -20.43 6.94 6.91
CA ILE A 224 -21.80 7.23 7.34
C ILE A 224 -21.79 7.94 8.69
N PHE A 225 -21.04 7.44 9.67
CA PHE A 225 -20.99 7.99 11.02
C PHE A 225 -20.43 9.42 11.03
N ALA A 226 -19.32 9.66 10.37
CA ALA A 226 -18.75 11.00 10.27
C ALA A 226 -19.67 11.95 9.49
N GLY A 227 -20.31 11.47 8.41
CA GLY A 227 -21.32 12.23 7.69
C GLY A 227 -22.48 12.66 8.59
N MET A 228 -22.96 11.78 9.46
CA MET A 228 -24.00 12.12 10.46
C MET A 228 -23.50 13.16 11.46
N LEU A 229 -22.27 13.02 11.98
CA LEU A 229 -21.70 13.99 12.90
C LEU A 229 -21.63 15.40 12.28
N THR A 230 -21.27 15.53 11.00
CA THR A 230 -21.25 16.83 10.34
C THR A 230 -22.62 17.50 10.26
N THR A 231 -23.72 16.73 10.30
CA THR A 231 -25.08 17.26 10.26
C THR A 231 -25.62 17.70 11.63
N MET A 232 -24.98 17.28 12.74
CA MET A 232 -25.43 17.56 14.11
C MET A 232 -24.98 18.93 14.63
N GLY A 233 -24.09 19.63 13.94
CA GLY A 233 -23.59 20.97 14.33
C GLY A 233 -22.87 20.94 15.68
N GLN A 234 -23.14 21.92 16.55
CA GLN A 234 -22.45 22.06 17.85
C GLN A 234 -22.57 20.83 18.78
N ARG A 235 -23.59 20.03 18.63
CA ARG A 235 -23.76 18.83 19.48
C ARG A 235 -22.71 17.76 19.24
N SER A 236 -22.10 17.74 18.06
CA SER A 236 -21.07 16.76 17.68
C SER A 236 -19.65 17.29 17.84
N GLU A 237 -19.45 18.54 18.20
CA GLU A 237 -18.13 19.19 18.22
C GLU A 237 -17.11 18.46 19.10
N THR A 238 -17.53 18.02 20.29
CA THR A 238 -16.68 17.24 21.20
C THR A 238 -16.25 15.91 20.58
N MET A 239 -17.19 15.20 19.93
CA MET A 239 -16.90 13.92 19.28
C MET A 239 -16.00 14.12 18.05
N ALA A 240 -16.27 15.14 17.24
CA ALA A 240 -15.46 15.48 16.07
C ALA A 240 -14.02 15.81 16.48
N THR A 241 -13.84 16.64 17.52
CA THR A 241 -12.53 16.98 18.08
C THR A 241 -11.81 15.76 18.61
N LEU A 242 -12.52 14.84 19.29
CA LEU A 242 -11.93 13.60 19.78
C LEU A 242 -11.44 12.72 18.63
N ILE A 243 -12.22 12.54 17.57
CA ILE A 243 -11.86 11.74 16.40
C ILE A 243 -10.61 12.33 15.72
N VAL A 244 -10.57 13.65 15.51
CA VAL A 244 -9.40 14.33 14.93
C VAL A 244 -8.19 14.14 15.82
N SER A 245 -8.33 14.28 17.15
CA SER A 245 -7.23 14.08 18.09
C SER A 245 -6.73 12.63 18.11
N ILE A 246 -7.61 11.65 17.98
CA ILE A 246 -7.23 10.24 17.83
C ILE A 246 -6.48 10.03 16.52
N ASN A 247 -6.97 10.58 15.42
CA ASN A 247 -6.28 10.50 14.13
C ASN A 247 -4.87 11.10 14.22
N ASP A 248 -4.72 12.28 14.81
CA ASP A 248 -3.43 12.94 14.99
C ASP A 248 -2.47 12.12 15.86
N ALA A 249 -2.99 11.50 16.93
CA ALA A 249 -2.20 10.60 17.78
C ALA A 249 -1.72 9.36 17.03
N LEU A 250 -2.59 8.73 16.24
CA LEU A 250 -2.25 7.57 15.40
C LEU A 250 -1.24 7.95 14.30
N MET A 251 -1.41 9.12 13.69
CA MET A 251 -0.44 9.66 12.73
C MET A 251 0.94 9.88 13.37
N ASN A 252 0.98 10.44 14.57
CA ASN A 252 2.24 10.58 15.32
C ASN A 252 2.86 9.23 15.65
N PHE A 253 2.05 8.22 15.96
CA PHE A 253 2.53 6.85 16.18
C PHE A 253 3.14 6.27 14.89
N ILE A 254 2.47 6.42 13.75
CA ILE A 254 3.03 6.02 12.43
C ILE A 254 4.35 6.76 12.16
N MET A 255 4.39 8.07 12.39
CA MET A 255 5.63 8.84 12.22
C MET A 255 6.76 8.35 13.14
N LEU A 256 6.42 7.81 14.32
CA LEU A 256 7.39 7.14 15.19
C LEU A 256 7.86 5.81 14.59
N LEU A 257 6.93 4.97 14.09
CA LEU A 257 7.26 3.72 13.40
C LEU A 257 8.13 3.98 12.17
N MET A 258 7.86 5.05 11.42
CA MET A 258 8.66 5.42 10.26
C MET A 258 10.11 5.76 10.60
N LYS A 259 10.42 6.19 11.83
CA LYS A 259 11.82 6.38 12.26
C LYS A 259 12.59 5.07 12.38
N VAL A 260 11.91 3.97 12.68
CA VAL A 260 12.49 2.63 12.74
C VAL A 260 12.33 1.85 11.43
N ALA A 261 11.57 2.39 10.47
CA ALA A 261 11.36 1.79 9.16
C ALA A 261 12.67 1.42 8.42
N PRO A 262 13.74 2.24 8.43
CA PRO A 262 15.01 1.82 7.82
C PRO A 262 15.55 0.51 8.36
N ILE A 263 15.39 0.26 9.69
CA ILE A 263 15.82 -0.99 10.34
C ILE A 263 14.88 -2.13 9.92
N GLY A 264 13.57 -1.93 9.99
CA GLY A 264 12.58 -2.94 9.58
C GLY A 264 12.74 -3.33 8.11
N ILE A 265 12.92 -2.35 7.22
CA ILE A 265 13.16 -2.57 5.79
C ILE A 265 14.50 -3.28 5.56
N PHE A 266 15.56 -2.88 6.27
CA PHE A 266 16.83 -3.61 6.23
C PHE A 266 16.62 -5.09 6.57
N CYS A 267 15.89 -5.39 7.64
CA CYS A 267 15.62 -6.76 8.07
C CYS A 267 14.86 -7.55 7.00
N LEU A 268 13.76 -7.00 6.48
CA LEU A 268 12.94 -7.67 5.47
C LEU A 268 13.70 -7.90 4.16
N VAL A 269 14.44 -6.89 3.67
CA VAL A 269 15.22 -6.99 2.44
C VAL A 269 16.37 -7.98 2.61
N THR A 270 17.08 -7.92 3.76
CA THR A 270 18.20 -8.83 4.04
C THR A 270 17.73 -10.27 4.12
N ALA A 271 16.66 -10.55 4.85
CA ALA A 271 16.10 -11.88 4.97
C ALA A 271 15.70 -12.42 3.60
N ARG A 272 14.92 -11.65 2.83
CA ARG A 272 14.41 -12.07 1.53
C ARG A 272 15.52 -12.28 0.50
N PHE A 273 16.40 -11.28 0.33
CA PHE A 273 17.49 -11.37 -0.65
C PHE A 273 18.56 -12.38 -0.20
N GLY A 274 18.80 -12.49 1.11
CA GLY A 274 19.75 -13.44 1.66
C GLY A 274 19.33 -14.88 1.42
N MET A 275 18.05 -15.20 1.65
CA MET A 275 17.49 -16.51 1.33
C MET A 275 17.55 -16.78 -0.19
N ALA A 276 17.10 -15.83 -1.01
CA ALA A 276 17.13 -15.98 -2.46
C ALA A 276 18.55 -16.19 -3.00
N GLN A 277 19.55 -15.48 -2.46
CA GLN A 277 20.95 -15.68 -2.86
C GLN A 277 21.50 -17.03 -2.40
N MET A 278 21.14 -17.47 -1.18
CA MET A 278 21.56 -18.75 -0.64
C MET A 278 20.97 -19.92 -1.45
N GLU A 279 19.73 -19.77 -1.93
CA GLU A 279 19.06 -20.71 -2.84
C GLU A 279 19.49 -20.54 -4.31
N GLY A 280 20.28 -19.53 -4.66
CA GLY A 280 20.71 -19.25 -6.02
C GLY A 280 19.68 -18.52 -6.89
N GLN A 281 18.61 -18.00 -6.31
CA GLN A 281 17.46 -17.39 -7.01
C GLN A 281 17.48 -15.86 -7.02
N PHE A 282 18.57 -15.24 -6.57
CA PHE A 282 18.63 -13.77 -6.37
C PHE A 282 18.36 -12.96 -7.65
N LEU A 283 18.89 -13.41 -8.79
CA LEU A 283 18.69 -12.72 -10.07
C LEU A 283 17.23 -12.80 -10.52
N ASP A 284 16.60 -13.93 -10.34
CA ASP A 284 15.18 -14.14 -10.68
C ASP A 284 14.27 -13.25 -9.84
N LEU A 285 14.62 -13.07 -8.56
CA LEU A 285 13.91 -12.15 -7.67
C LEU A 285 14.04 -10.68 -8.14
N LEU A 286 15.25 -10.27 -8.57
CA LEU A 286 15.44 -8.93 -9.11
C LEU A 286 14.69 -8.71 -10.42
N GLU A 287 14.65 -9.69 -11.31
CA GLU A 287 13.91 -9.62 -12.56
C GLU A 287 12.41 -9.48 -12.30
N THR A 288 11.88 -10.25 -11.34
CA THR A 288 10.49 -10.19 -10.92
C THR A 288 10.11 -8.82 -10.36
N LEU A 289 10.95 -8.25 -9.48
CA LEU A 289 10.71 -6.92 -8.92
C LEU A 289 10.80 -5.82 -9.99
N ALA A 290 11.72 -5.95 -10.96
CA ALA A 290 11.83 -5.01 -12.07
C ALA A 290 10.59 -5.03 -12.96
N GLY A 291 10.04 -6.21 -13.25
CA GLY A 291 8.80 -6.37 -14.00
C GLY A 291 7.60 -5.72 -13.30
N TYR A 292 7.45 -5.97 -12.01
CA TYR A 292 6.42 -5.34 -11.18
C TYR A 292 6.57 -3.82 -11.12
N MET A 293 7.78 -3.33 -10.83
CA MET A 293 8.06 -1.90 -10.76
C MET A 293 7.77 -1.21 -12.10
N ALA A 294 8.20 -1.82 -13.22
CA ALA A 294 7.90 -1.31 -14.56
C ALA A 294 6.38 -1.28 -14.82
N THR A 295 5.66 -2.31 -14.42
CA THR A 295 4.19 -2.39 -14.54
C THR A 295 3.51 -1.23 -13.83
N VAL A 296 3.86 -0.97 -12.57
CA VAL A 296 3.30 0.14 -11.79
C VAL A 296 3.69 1.49 -12.40
N LEU A 297 4.95 1.69 -12.77
CA LEU A 297 5.42 2.94 -13.36
C LEU A 297 4.76 3.23 -14.73
N ILE A 298 4.54 2.21 -15.55
CA ILE A 298 3.80 2.34 -16.82
C ILE A 298 2.35 2.74 -16.54
N GLY A 299 1.68 2.06 -15.59
CA GLY A 299 0.31 2.39 -15.18
C GLY A 299 0.19 3.83 -14.68
N LEU A 300 1.06 4.23 -13.75
CA LEU A 300 1.12 5.61 -13.22
C LEU A 300 1.43 6.61 -14.34
N GLY A 301 2.33 6.28 -15.25
CA GLY A 301 2.67 7.10 -16.41
C GLY A 301 1.49 7.31 -17.36
N ILE A 302 0.75 6.26 -17.69
CA ILE A 302 -0.47 6.35 -18.49
C ILE A 302 -1.50 7.24 -17.78
N HIS A 303 -1.71 7.02 -16.49
CA HIS A 303 -2.68 7.82 -15.73
C HIS A 303 -2.27 9.29 -15.66
N ALA A 304 -1.02 9.59 -15.30
CA ALA A 304 -0.50 10.94 -15.16
C ALA A 304 -0.38 11.72 -16.48
N PHE A 305 0.05 11.06 -17.55
CA PHE A 305 0.37 11.75 -18.82
C PHE A 305 -0.67 11.58 -19.92
N ILE A 306 -1.62 10.66 -19.77
CA ILE A 306 -2.69 10.44 -20.75
C ILE A 306 -4.06 10.67 -20.11
N THR A 307 -4.42 9.92 -19.06
CA THR A 307 -5.78 9.94 -18.48
C THR A 307 -6.13 11.28 -17.86
N LEU A 308 -5.36 11.77 -16.88
CA LEU A 308 -5.62 13.05 -16.22
C LEU A 308 -5.52 14.25 -17.19
N PRO A 309 -4.50 14.33 -18.08
CA PRO A 309 -4.46 15.35 -19.11
C PRO A 309 -5.65 15.33 -20.08
N ALA A 310 -6.12 14.16 -20.47
CA ALA A 310 -7.29 14.03 -21.34
C ALA A 310 -8.56 14.59 -20.65
N ILE A 311 -8.77 14.24 -19.38
CA ILE A 311 -9.90 14.75 -18.59
C ILE A 311 -9.82 16.28 -18.48
N LEU A 312 -8.65 16.82 -18.11
CA LEU A 312 -8.45 18.27 -18.00
C LEU A 312 -8.73 18.98 -19.33
N TYR A 313 -8.22 18.43 -20.45
CA TYR A 313 -8.46 19.00 -21.78
C TYR A 313 -9.94 18.94 -22.18
N LEU A 314 -10.61 17.82 -21.97
CA LEU A 314 -12.02 17.66 -22.30
C LEU A 314 -12.91 18.61 -21.51
N MET A 315 -12.62 18.81 -20.22
CA MET A 315 -13.43 19.67 -19.35
C MET A 315 -13.14 21.16 -19.51
N THR A 316 -11.88 21.54 -19.76
CA THR A 316 -11.47 22.95 -19.74
C THR A 316 -11.02 23.51 -21.09
N ARG A 317 -10.71 22.64 -22.07
CA ARG A 317 -10.08 22.98 -23.35
C ARG A 317 -8.74 23.72 -23.22
N ARG A 318 -8.12 23.67 -22.02
CA ARG A 318 -6.79 24.22 -21.75
C ARG A 318 -5.70 23.17 -21.98
N ASN A 319 -4.50 23.62 -22.31
CA ASN A 319 -3.36 22.71 -22.49
C ASN A 319 -2.94 22.11 -21.13
N PRO A 320 -3.09 20.79 -20.91
CA PRO A 320 -2.81 20.15 -19.63
C PRO A 320 -1.32 20.15 -19.29
N TYR A 321 -0.44 19.99 -20.27
CA TYR A 321 1.00 19.95 -20.02
C TYR A 321 1.55 21.31 -19.59
N ARG A 322 0.96 22.42 -20.09
CA ARG A 322 1.27 23.76 -19.58
C ARG A 322 0.80 23.93 -18.13
N PHE A 323 -0.34 23.34 -17.78
CA PHE A 323 -0.84 23.32 -16.41
C PHE A 323 0.12 22.52 -15.50
N MET A 324 0.52 21.33 -15.90
CA MET A 324 1.51 20.51 -15.17
C MET A 324 2.83 21.26 -14.99
N GLY A 325 3.32 21.95 -16.02
CA GLY A 325 4.53 22.77 -15.92
C GLY A 325 4.41 23.91 -14.89
N ARG A 326 3.21 24.48 -14.71
CA ARG A 326 2.94 25.51 -13.69
C ARG A 326 2.87 24.91 -12.27
N MET A 327 2.52 23.64 -12.17
CA MET A 327 2.47 22.88 -10.92
C MET A 327 3.78 22.15 -10.60
N SER A 328 4.83 22.31 -11.42
CA SER A 328 6.08 21.51 -11.31
C SER A 328 6.72 21.56 -9.93
N GLN A 329 6.67 22.71 -9.24
CA GLN A 329 7.21 22.82 -7.89
C GLN A 329 6.44 21.93 -6.90
N ALA A 330 5.11 21.87 -7.00
CA ALA A 330 4.28 21.00 -6.18
C ALA A 330 4.58 19.51 -6.51
N LEU A 331 4.68 19.16 -7.79
CA LEU A 331 4.99 17.78 -8.23
C LEU A 331 6.36 17.33 -7.71
N LEU A 332 7.39 18.17 -7.81
CA LEU A 332 8.73 17.85 -7.30
C LEU A 332 8.75 17.77 -5.76
N THR A 333 7.97 18.60 -5.07
CA THR A 333 7.82 18.53 -3.62
C THR A 333 7.12 17.24 -3.21
N ALA A 334 6.05 16.83 -3.90
CA ALA A 334 5.36 15.57 -3.67
C ALA A 334 6.31 14.38 -3.87
N PHE A 335 7.06 14.36 -4.97
CA PHE A 335 8.08 13.35 -5.22
C PHE A 335 9.15 13.30 -4.13
N SER A 336 9.57 14.45 -3.61
CA SER A 336 10.62 14.52 -2.59
C SER A 336 10.12 14.10 -1.21
N THR A 337 8.89 14.47 -0.85
CA THR A 337 8.32 14.24 0.48
C THR A 337 7.59 12.91 0.63
N SER A 338 7.14 12.31 -0.48
CA SER A 338 6.22 11.17 -0.49
C SER A 338 4.97 11.42 0.40
N SER A 339 4.55 12.69 0.53
CA SER A 339 3.44 13.07 1.40
C SER A 339 2.55 14.13 0.76
N SER A 340 1.33 13.76 0.43
CA SER A 340 0.32 14.68 -0.11
C SER A 340 -0.03 15.78 0.90
N THR A 341 -0.11 15.43 2.19
CA THR A 341 -0.41 16.40 3.26
C THR A 341 0.73 17.41 3.46
N ALA A 342 1.98 16.95 3.47
CA ALA A 342 3.13 17.85 3.61
C ALA A 342 3.32 18.77 2.39
N THR A 343 2.90 18.30 1.20
CA THR A 343 2.98 19.05 -0.05
C THR A 343 1.82 20.04 -0.22
N LEU A 344 0.71 19.85 0.48
CA LEU A 344 -0.52 20.62 0.30
C LEU A 344 -0.31 22.15 0.28
N PRO A 345 0.45 22.80 1.19
CA PRO A 345 0.67 24.24 1.15
C PRO A 345 1.31 24.72 -0.17
N VAL A 346 2.30 23.97 -0.67
CA VAL A 346 2.98 24.28 -1.94
C VAL A 346 2.05 24.06 -3.12
N THR A 347 1.22 23.02 -3.06
CA THR A 347 0.21 22.73 -4.09
C THR A 347 -0.82 23.86 -4.18
N MET A 348 -1.31 24.35 -3.03
CA MET A 348 -2.25 25.48 -2.97
C MET A 348 -1.62 26.75 -3.55
N GLU A 349 -0.40 27.08 -3.14
CA GLU A 349 0.34 28.24 -3.66
C GLU A 349 0.52 28.16 -5.18
N CYS A 350 1.01 27.04 -5.69
CA CYS A 350 1.19 26.83 -7.14
C CYS A 350 -0.13 26.94 -7.90
N ALA A 351 -1.21 26.36 -7.37
CA ALA A 351 -2.52 26.43 -7.99
C ALA A 351 -3.04 27.86 -8.09
N GLU A 352 -2.92 28.65 -7.03
CA GLU A 352 -3.38 30.04 -6.98
C GLU A 352 -2.49 30.97 -7.80
N THR A 353 -1.18 30.94 -7.56
CA THR A 353 -0.25 31.93 -8.11
C THR A 353 0.20 31.60 -9.53
N ASN A 354 0.51 30.32 -9.82
CA ASN A 354 1.07 29.91 -11.11
C ASN A 354 -0.01 29.45 -12.09
N ALA A 355 -1.02 28.71 -11.60
CA ALA A 355 -2.06 28.13 -12.43
C ALA A 355 -3.34 28.96 -12.51
N ASN A 356 -3.46 30.06 -11.74
CA ASN A 356 -4.62 30.96 -11.68
C ASN A 356 -5.92 30.21 -11.35
N VAL A 357 -5.87 29.28 -10.40
CA VAL A 357 -7.05 28.63 -9.83
C VAL A 357 -7.63 29.55 -8.75
N SER A 358 -8.96 29.64 -8.66
CA SER A 358 -9.57 30.52 -7.66
C SER A 358 -9.27 30.03 -6.24
N LYS A 359 -8.96 30.96 -5.32
CA LYS A 359 -8.71 30.68 -3.91
C LYS A 359 -9.80 29.83 -3.26
N ARG A 360 -11.07 30.13 -3.56
CA ARG A 360 -12.21 29.36 -3.04
C ARG A 360 -12.18 27.89 -3.48
N ALA A 361 -11.73 27.60 -4.71
CA ALA A 361 -11.60 26.23 -5.20
C ALA A 361 -10.40 25.54 -4.56
N THR A 362 -9.25 26.23 -4.46
CA THR A 362 -8.03 25.71 -3.82
C THR A 362 -8.24 25.37 -2.36
N GLU A 363 -8.83 26.27 -1.58
CA GLU A 363 -9.07 26.06 -0.15
C GLU A 363 -10.04 24.90 0.15
N PHE A 364 -10.90 24.53 -0.79
CA PHE A 364 -11.86 23.45 -0.60
C PHE A 364 -11.40 22.13 -1.27
N VAL A 365 -11.03 22.19 -2.55
CA VAL A 365 -10.74 20.96 -3.33
C VAL A 365 -9.41 20.34 -2.91
N LEU A 366 -8.34 21.13 -2.75
CA LEU A 366 -7.02 20.56 -2.53
C LEU A 366 -6.85 19.87 -1.15
N PRO A 367 -7.33 20.44 -0.01
CA PRO A 367 -7.27 19.73 1.27
C PRO A 367 -8.09 18.42 1.26
N LEU A 368 -9.26 18.45 0.63
CA LEU A 368 -10.11 17.28 0.48
C LEU A 368 -9.44 16.23 -0.41
N GLY A 369 -8.90 16.65 -1.56
CA GLY A 369 -8.19 15.78 -2.49
C GLY A 369 -6.95 15.15 -1.88
N ALA A 370 -6.21 15.88 -1.04
CA ALA A 370 -5.02 15.35 -0.38
C ALA A 370 -5.27 14.13 0.53
N THR A 371 -6.53 13.89 0.89
CA THR A 371 -6.94 12.75 1.74
C THR A 371 -7.82 11.74 1.02
N ILE A 372 -8.62 12.16 0.01
CA ILE A 372 -9.61 11.30 -0.63
C ILE A 372 -9.18 10.90 -2.05
N ASN A 373 -8.49 11.77 -2.78
CA ASN A 373 -8.12 11.55 -4.17
C ASN A 373 -6.71 10.93 -4.28
N MET A 374 -6.62 9.65 -4.00
CA MET A 374 -5.37 8.89 -3.97
C MET A 374 -5.25 7.95 -5.17
N ASP A 375 -5.34 8.52 -6.37
CA ASP A 375 -5.38 7.78 -7.64
C ASP A 375 -4.15 6.88 -7.84
N GLY A 376 -2.96 7.42 -7.57
CA GLY A 376 -1.71 6.66 -7.70
C GLY A 376 -1.61 5.52 -6.69
N THR A 377 -2.11 5.74 -5.45
CA THR A 377 -2.17 4.71 -4.42
C THR A 377 -3.15 3.60 -4.80
N ALA A 378 -4.35 3.96 -5.25
CA ALA A 378 -5.36 2.98 -5.67
C ALA A 378 -4.90 2.12 -6.86
N LEU A 379 -4.26 2.76 -7.86
CA LEU A 379 -3.65 2.06 -8.99
C LEU A 379 -2.59 1.07 -8.55
N TYR A 380 -1.69 1.51 -7.68
CA TYR A 380 -0.63 0.69 -7.12
C TYR A 380 -1.19 -0.50 -6.35
N GLU A 381 -2.14 -0.28 -5.44
CA GLU A 381 -2.75 -1.34 -4.64
C GLU A 381 -3.43 -2.39 -5.52
N ALA A 382 -4.14 -1.97 -6.56
CA ALA A 382 -4.76 -2.89 -7.50
C ALA A 382 -3.73 -3.70 -8.29
N ALA A 383 -2.69 -3.05 -8.81
CA ALA A 383 -1.63 -3.72 -9.57
C ALA A 383 -0.81 -4.67 -8.68
N ALA A 384 -0.49 -4.26 -7.45
CA ALA A 384 0.26 -5.08 -6.51
C ALA A 384 -0.54 -6.31 -6.04
N ALA A 385 -1.84 -6.15 -5.75
CA ALA A 385 -2.67 -7.28 -5.36
C ALA A 385 -2.79 -8.32 -6.47
N VAL A 386 -2.95 -7.89 -7.74
CA VAL A 386 -2.95 -8.80 -8.88
C VAL A 386 -1.59 -9.46 -9.08
N PHE A 387 -0.50 -8.71 -8.96
CA PHE A 387 0.86 -9.26 -9.00
C PHE A 387 1.06 -10.36 -7.95
N ILE A 388 0.67 -10.10 -6.71
CA ILE A 388 0.76 -11.07 -5.61
C ILE A 388 -0.16 -12.28 -5.88
N ALA A 389 -1.36 -12.05 -6.41
CA ALA A 389 -2.28 -13.13 -6.79
C ALA A 389 -1.70 -14.01 -7.92
N GLN A 390 -1.10 -13.39 -8.94
CA GLN A 390 -0.40 -14.11 -10.01
C GLN A 390 0.75 -14.95 -9.45
N ALA A 391 1.57 -14.37 -8.57
CA ALA A 391 2.64 -15.07 -7.89
C ALA A 391 2.10 -16.25 -7.06
N TYR A 392 1.00 -16.04 -6.34
CA TYR A 392 0.38 -17.08 -5.54
C TYR A 392 -0.20 -18.23 -6.40
N THR A 393 -0.71 -17.94 -7.61
CA THR A 393 -1.19 -18.96 -8.56
C THR A 393 -0.08 -19.92 -8.98
N VAL A 394 1.17 -19.45 -9.05
CA VAL A 394 2.32 -20.28 -9.47
C VAL A 394 2.61 -21.40 -8.45
N VAL A 395 2.43 -21.13 -7.16
CA VAL A 395 2.71 -22.08 -6.05
C VAL A 395 1.45 -22.80 -5.56
N ASN A 396 0.29 -22.24 -5.82
CA ASN A 396 -1.00 -22.88 -5.51
C ASN A 396 -1.84 -22.99 -6.79
N PRO A 397 -1.67 -24.04 -7.59
CA PRO A 397 -2.40 -24.22 -8.86
C PRO A 397 -3.91 -24.32 -8.72
N GLU A 398 -4.42 -24.58 -7.52
CA GLU A 398 -5.87 -24.60 -7.24
C GLU A 398 -6.44 -23.17 -7.14
N TYR A 399 -5.60 -22.19 -6.80
CA TYR A 399 -5.98 -20.79 -6.78
C TYR A 399 -5.89 -20.21 -8.19
N THR A 400 -6.97 -19.63 -8.66
CA THR A 400 -7.01 -18.90 -9.94
C THR A 400 -7.62 -17.53 -9.69
N LEU A 401 -6.88 -16.48 -10.04
CA LEU A 401 -7.40 -15.11 -9.94
C LEU A 401 -8.52 -14.90 -10.94
N THR A 402 -9.75 -14.99 -10.47
CA THR A 402 -10.94 -14.82 -11.30
C THR A 402 -11.19 -13.32 -11.60
N PHE A 403 -11.91 -13.04 -12.69
CA PHE A 403 -12.36 -11.67 -12.97
C PHE A 403 -13.15 -11.06 -11.81
N ALA A 404 -13.87 -11.90 -11.08
CA ALA A 404 -14.62 -11.52 -9.90
C ALA A 404 -13.73 -11.01 -8.77
N GLU A 405 -12.67 -11.71 -8.47
CA GLU A 405 -11.68 -11.30 -7.46
C GLU A 405 -10.97 -10.02 -7.91
N GLN A 406 -10.66 -9.87 -9.20
CA GLN A 406 -10.13 -8.60 -9.72
C GLN A 406 -11.12 -7.43 -9.52
N MET A 407 -12.43 -7.66 -9.63
CA MET A 407 -13.44 -6.65 -9.30
C MET A 407 -13.49 -6.36 -7.79
N VAL A 408 -13.29 -7.37 -6.93
CA VAL A 408 -13.12 -7.16 -5.49
C VAL A 408 -11.88 -6.31 -5.22
N ILE A 409 -10.75 -6.64 -5.83
CA ILE A 409 -9.51 -5.85 -5.75
C ILE A 409 -9.79 -4.40 -6.18
N ALA A 410 -10.45 -4.20 -7.33
CA ALA A 410 -10.75 -2.87 -7.85
C ALA A 410 -11.56 -2.02 -6.85
N VAL A 411 -12.64 -2.59 -6.32
CA VAL A 411 -13.50 -1.89 -5.35
C VAL A 411 -12.76 -1.64 -4.04
N THR A 412 -12.04 -2.64 -3.54
CA THR A 412 -11.34 -2.54 -2.26
C THR A 412 -10.18 -1.56 -2.34
N ALA A 413 -9.36 -1.60 -3.41
CA ALA A 413 -8.28 -0.65 -3.63
C ALA A 413 -8.81 0.79 -3.75
N THR A 414 -9.93 1.00 -4.47
CA THR A 414 -10.58 2.31 -4.56
C THR A 414 -11.00 2.82 -3.18
N LEU A 415 -11.61 1.98 -2.34
CA LEU A 415 -12.07 2.36 -1.01
C LEU A 415 -10.93 2.48 0.01
N ALA A 416 -9.93 1.61 -0.07
CA ALA A 416 -8.76 1.64 0.78
C ALA A 416 -7.92 2.90 0.54
N ALA A 417 -7.73 3.28 -0.72
CA ALA A 417 -7.04 4.50 -1.08
C ALA A 417 -7.72 5.77 -0.53
N ILE A 418 -9.07 5.81 -0.44
CA ILE A 418 -9.80 6.91 0.21
C ILE A 418 -9.47 7.00 1.71
N GLY A 419 -9.21 5.86 2.36
CA GLY A 419 -8.80 5.80 3.75
C GLY A 419 -7.30 5.97 3.99
N ALA A 420 -6.51 6.00 2.91
CA ALA A 420 -5.08 6.18 3.02
C ALA A 420 -4.76 7.59 3.57
N ALA A 421 -3.86 7.63 4.54
CA ALA A 421 -3.37 8.90 5.03
C ALA A 421 -2.41 9.51 4.00
N GLY A 422 -2.44 10.84 3.83
CA GLY A 422 -1.53 11.56 2.92
C GLY A 422 -0.07 11.62 3.40
N ILE A 423 0.44 10.54 3.97
CA ILE A 423 1.78 10.40 4.57
C ILE A 423 2.62 9.38 3.78
N PRO A 424 3.97 9.41 3.92
CA PRO A 424 4.83 8.42 3.29
C PRO A 424 4.45 6.99 3.64
N GLU A 425 4.50 6.10 2.65
CA GLU A 425 4.29 4.65 2.76
C GLU A 425 2.90 4.22 3.28
N ALA A 426 1.90 5.11 3.26
CA ALA A 426 0.53 4.77 3.65
C ALA A 426 -0.06 3.63 2.82
N GLY A 427 0.38 3.48 1.56
CA GLY A 427 -0.07 2.43 0.65
C GLY A 427 0.26 1.01 1.11
N LEU A 428 1.33 0.81 1.89
CA LEU A 428 1.63 -0.51 2.47
C LEU A 428 0.56 -0.96 3.48
N VAL A 429 0.09 0.00 4.29
CA VAL A 429 -0.94 -0.29 5.28
C VAL A 429 -2.27 -0.63 4.62
N THR A 430 -2.63 0.12 3.58
CA THR A 430 -3.88 -0.09 2.85
C THR A 430 -3.81 -1.31 1.91
N MET A 431 -2.62 -1.71 1.46
CA MET A 431 -2.40 -2.95 0.71
C MET A 431 -2.87 -4.20 1.49
N LEU A 432 -2.64 -4.23 2.82
CA LEU A 432 -3.11 -5.34 3.67
C LEU A 432 -4.64 -5.50 3.62
N ILE A 433 -5.37 -4.39 3.43
CA ILE A 433 -6.82 -4.38 3.25
C ILE A 433 -7.20 -5.13 1.97
N VAL A 434 -6.50 -4.78 0.87
CA VAL A 434 -6.80 -5.32 -0.45
C VAL A 434 -6.49 -6.81 -0.51
N LEU A 435 -5.34 -7.23 0.02
CA LEU A 435 -4.95 -8.65 0.07
C LEU A 435 -5.92 -9.48 0.91
N ASN A 436 -6.33 -8.97 2.07
CA ASN A 436 -7.28 -9.67 2.94
C ASN A 436 -8.66 -9.83 2.29
N ALA A 437 -9.10 -8.85 1.47
CA ALA A 437 -10.40 -8.91 0.80
C ALA A 437 -10.51 -10.05 -0.22
N VAL A 438 -9.39 -10.53 -0.73
CA VAL A 438 -9.32 -11.67 -1.69
C VAL A 438 -8.63 -12.89 -1.09
N ASN A 439 -8.50 -12.94 0.25
CA ASN A 439 -7.91 -14.05 1.01
C ASN A 439 -6.48 -14.43 0.55
N LEU A 440 -5.70 -13.46 0.10
CA LEU A 440 -4.29 -13.67 -0.22
C LEU A 440 -3.44 -13.63 1.05
N PRO A 441 -2.37 -14.46 1.13
CA PRO A 441 -1.43 -14.44 2.23
C PRO A 441 -0.77 -13.08 2.40
N LEU A 442 -0.88 -12.48 3.59
CA LEU A 442 -0.36 -11.14 3.87
C LEU A 442 1.17 -11.09 3.83
N GLU A 443 1.82 -12.22 4.09
CA GLU A 443 3.28 -12.38 4.08
C GLU A 443 3.87 -12.12 2.70
N LEU A 444 3.12 -12.38 1.62
CA LEU A 444 3.54 -12.10 0.26
C LEU A 444 3.74 -10.60 -0.04
N ILE A 445 3.29 -9.70 0.85
CA ILE A 445 3.63 -8.27 0.77
C ILE A 445 5.15 -8.05 0.83
N GLY A 446 5.89 -8.96 1.45
CA GLY A 446 7.35 -8.94 1.47
C GLY A 446 8.00 -8.90 0.07
N LEU A 447 7.31 -9.41 -0.98
CA LEU A 447 7.78 -9.34 -2.36
C LEU A 447 7.89 -7.91 -2.90
N ILE A 448 7.04 -7.00 -2.46
CA ILE A 448 6.96 -5.63 -2.99
C ILE A 448 7.64 -4.59 -2.11
N LEU A 449 7.87 -4.89 -0.83
CA LEU A 449 8.47 -3.96 0.14
C LEU A 449 9.79 -3.32 -0.32
N PRO A 450 10.73 -4.06 -0.94
CA PRO A 450 12.01 -3.50 -1.33
C PRO A 450 11.92 -2.31 -2.31
N VAL A 451 10.86 -2.26 -3.11
CA VAL A 451 10.66 -1.21 -4.12
C VAL A 451 9.56 -0.21 -3.77
N ASP A 452 8.81 -0.46 -2.70
CA ASP A 452 7.65 0.38 -2.32
C ASP A 452 8.05 1.83 -2.01
N TRP A 453 9.14 2.07 -1.30
CA TRP A 453 9.64 3.41 -0.98
C TRP A 453 9.88 4.28 -2.22
N LEU A 454 10.30 3.66 -3.33
CA LEU A 454 10.53 4.36 -4.60
C LEU A 454 9.19 4.61 -5.32
N LEU A 455 8.33 3.59 -5.38
CA LEU A 455 7.02 3.68 -6.00
C LEU A 455 6.12 4.68 -5.28
N ASP A 456 6.25 4.84 -3.96
CA ASP A 456 5.50 5.80 -3.16
C ASP A 456 5.73 7.25 -3.61
N ARG A 457 6.94 7.59 -4.06
CA ARG A 457 7.25 8.91 -4.62
C ARG A 457 6.47 9.20 -5.88
N PHE A 458 6.40 8.22 -6.77
CA PHE A 458 5.64 8.33 -8.02
C PHE A 458 4.13 8.34 -7.74
N ARG A 459 3.64 7.49 -6.83
CA ARG A 459 2.23 7.49 -6.39
C ARG A 459 1.81 8.85 -5.86
N THR A 460 2.59 9.39 -4.93
CA THR A 460 2.31 10.70 -4.31
C THR A 460 2.35 11.84 -5.32
N THR A 461 3.23 11.75 -6.32
CA THR A 461 3.28 12.75 -7.40
C THR A 461 2.02 12.70 -8.27
N VAL A 462 1.43 11.53 -8.45
CA VAL A 462 0.17 11.35 -9.21
C VAL A 462 -1.04 11.75 -8.36
N ASN A 463 -1.06 11.40 -7.07
CA ASN A 463 -2.10 11.81 -6.11
C ASN A 463 -2.22 13.33 -6.04
#